data_52f9fc29d2cacfd62113177d149522ce
#
_entry.id   52f9fc29d2cacfd62113177d149522ce
#
_cell.length_a   1.000
_cell.length_b   1.000
_cell.length_c   1.000
_cell.angle_alpha   90.00
_cell.angle_beta   90.00
_cell.angle_gamma   90.00
#
_symmetry.space_group_name_H-M   'P 1'
#
loop_
_entity.id
_entity.type
_entity.pdbx_description
1 polymer ?
#
loop_
_entity_poly.entity_id
_entity_poly.type
_entity_poly.pdbx_seq_one_letter_code
_entity_poly.pdbx_strand_id
1 'polypeptide(L)'
;MSEELLIPQEKQAPTRIDPDASRLNERTSTAKIVGILATLVLAMECGPMAATVFYPATPEIAAHFRTTQVAWGATIVVLTAACLTPLIAKLGDKIGKKKVIVLVMVAALAGSVLCAVTPSFGLFIAGRGLEGLSITAATISYGLIRDLMPRKFVPIGMGMLGTGLGAGAIAAPFIAGAFVDGPGYQGLFWFLAAYSLVVIPMVIFLIPESSVRVHRRFDLGGVLLLGAAAGLILVALSNGAEWGWGAGRTIAFLALGVASGVAFVGVENRISEPMFGMRLLRRPAMAMTFTITFLALFPVMVFTYVMPQIAETPAIPGLHYGFGASATHYAVITVGYGILGTLFGPIGGYFASRLGPRMPMIVALALALIAMAGLVLWHSQPWQMALFATVLGIGYGCQFAAAPNLVVEAVSAEEQSAGASMLAFAQNMGAGVVPVLITLVYNQNVFLTDPKTGVSIPSNHGIELVIGIGVLGSLVALAFTLLMKHGRQAASGGARPDKVLLGH
;
A
#
# COMPACT_ATOMS: atom_id res chain seq x y z
N MET A 1 -46.41 -47.12 -31.32
CA MET A 1 -46.45 -45.64 -31.06
C MET A 1 -45.76 -45.44 -29.73
N SER A 2 -44.47 -45.25 -29.76
CA SER A 2 -43.62 -45.03 -28.57
C SER A 2 -43.24 -43.57 -28.60
N GLU A 3 -43.72 -42.74 -27.66
CA GLU A 3 -43.27 -41.38 -27.45
C GLU A 3 -41.90 -41.40 -26.81
N GLU A 4 -40.89 -41.00 -27.57
CA GLU A 4 -39.56 -40.65 -27.02
C GLU A 4 -39.67 -39.33 -26.22
N LEU A 5 -39.58 -39.43 -24.92
CA LEU A 5 -39.39 -38.29 -24.02
C LEU A 5 -38.04 -37.63 -24.31
N LEU A 6 -38.08 -36.46 -24.95
CA LEU A 6 -36.93 -35.54 -25.07
C LEU A 6 -36.58 -35.04 -23.66
N ILE A 7 -35.50 -35.61 -23.11
CA ILE A 7 -34.83 -35.08 -21.90
C ILE A 7 -34.19 -33.73 -22.29
N PRO A 8 -34.49 -32.59 -21.59
CA PRO A 8 -33.84 -31.33 -21.87
C PRO A 8 -32.36 -31.47 -21.59
N GLN A 9 -31.52 -31.11 -22.58
CA GLN A 9 -30.07 -31.02 -22.37
C GLN A 9 -29.76 -30.10 -21.19
N GLU A 10 -29.26 -30.71 -20.15
CA GLU A 10 -28.69 -30.06 -18.98
C GLU A 10 -27.70 -29.01 -19.45
N LYS A 11 -27.94 -27.72 -19.16
CA LYS A 11 -27.01 -26.62 -19.39
C LYS A 11 -25.66 -27.05 -18.84
N GLN A 12 -24.69 -27.36 -19.74
CA GLN A 12 -23.32 -27.69 -19.37
C GLN A 12 -22.83 -26.64 -18.36
N ALA A 13 -22.59 -27.08 -17.11
CA ALA A 13 -21.93 -26.32 -16.11
C ALA A 13 -20.60 -25.80 -16.69
N PRO A 14 -20.18 -24.58 -16.41
CA PRO A 14 -18.95 -24.03 -16.94
C PRO A 14 -17.82 -25.02 -16.63
N THR A 15 -17.13 -25.45 -17.69
CA THR A 15 -15.99 -26.39 -17.65
C THR A 15 -15.08 -25.98 -16.48
N ARG A 16 -15.05 -26.78 -15.41
CA ARG A 16 -14.08 -26.61 -14.32
C ARG A 16 -12.70 -26.77 -14.95
N ILE A 17 -12.04 -25.65 -15.18
CA ILE A 17 -10.63 -25.63 -15.59
C ILE A 17 -9.88 -26.29 -14.43
N ASP A 18 -9.16 -27.37 -14.73
CA ASP A 18 -8.33 -28.06 -13.76
C ASP A 18 -7.33 -27.06 -13.15
N PRO A 19 -7.43 -26.72 -11.84
CA PRO A 19 -6.56 -25.76 -11.22
C PRO A 19 -5.09 -26.21 -11.18
N ASP A 20 -4.82 -27.49 -11.42
CA ASP A 20 -3.46 -28.04 -11.47
C ASP A 20 -2.86 -28.02 -12.88
N ALA A 21 -3.63 -27.70 -13.93
CA ALA A 21 -3.18 -27.70 -15.32
C ALA A 21 -2.05 -26.67 -15.61
N SER A 22 -1.90 -25.61 -14.82
CA SER A 22 -0.84 -24.61 -14.96
C SER A 22 0.32 -24.80 -14.01
N ARG A 23 0.24 -25.74 -13.08
CA ARG A 23 1.31 -25.97 -12.09
C ARG A 23 2.57 -26.52 -12.75
N LEU A 24 3.69 -25.96 -12.34
CA LEU A 24 4.99 -26.49 -12.71
C LEU A 24 5.12 -27.92 -12.15
N ASN A 25 5.66 -28.83 -12.99
CA ASN A 25 5.87 -30.21 -12.57
C ASN A 25 6.80 -30.23 -11.33
N GLU A 26 6.60 -31.19 -10.43
CA GLU A 26 7.48 -31.40 -9.27
C GLU A 26 8.95 -31.68 -9.65
N ARG A 27 9.19 -32.14 -10.90
CA ARG A 27 10.51 -32.34 -11.49
C ARG A 27 11.13 -31.03 -12.04
N THR A 28 10.43 -29.91 -12.00
CA THR A 28 10.97 -28.62 -12.47
C THR A 28 12.21 -28.26 -11.67
N SER A 29 13.28 -27.87 -12.36
CA SER A 29 14.55 -27.48 -11.74
C SER A 29 14.33 -26.38 -10.68
N THR A 30 14.94 -26.53 -9.52
CA THR A 30 14.94 -25.54 -8.44
C THR A 30 15.40 -24.16 -8.94
N ALA A 31 16.41 -24.12 -9.82
CA ALA A 31 16.88 -22.88 -10.42
C ALA A 31 15.79 -22.13 -11.19
N LYS A 32 14.94 -22.86 -11.94
CA LYS A 32 13.80 -22.25 -12.65
C LYS A 32 12.74 -21.72 -11.69
N ILE A 33 12.43 -22.46 -10.62
CA ILE A 33 11.49 -22.03 -9.58
C ILE A 33 12.00 -20.75 -8.88
N VAL A 34 13.28 -20.73 -8.49
CA VAL A 34 13.93 -19.57 -7.88
C VAL A 34 13.93 -18.37 -8.83
N GLY A 35 14.24 -18.58 -10.12
CA GLY A 35 14.21 -17.53 -11.13
C GLY A 35 12.82 -16.89 -11.30
N ILE A 36 11.76 -17.70 -11.32
CA ILE A 36 10.38 -17.20 -11.39
C ILE A 36 10.03 -16.41 -10.12
N LEU A 37 10.35 -16.95 -8.94
CA LEU A 37 10.07 -16.28 -7.66
C LEU A 37 10.83 -14.96 -7.55
N ALA A 38 12.12 -14.92 -7.89
CA ALA A 38 12.92 -13.70 -7.90
C ALA A 38 12.33 -12.65 -8.87
N THR A 39 11.91 -13.08 -10.05
CA THR A 39 11.28 -12.17 -11.03
C THR A 39 9.94 -11.61 -10.51
N LEU A 40 9.13 -12.42 -9.84
CA LEU A 40 7.88 -11.98 -9.23
C LEU A 40 8.13 -10.99 -8.07
N VAL A 41 9.16 -11.23 -7.26
CA VAL A 41 9.61 -10.29 -6.22
C VAL A 41 9.99 -8.95 -6.85
N LEU A 42 10.86 -8.96 -7.86
CA LEU A 42 11.26 -7.73 -8.55
C LEU A 42 10.07 -7.00 -9.18
N ALA A 43 9.16 -7.71 -9.83
CA ALA A 43 7.96 -7.10 -10.41
C ALA A 43 7.05 -6.46 -9.34
N MET A 44 6.92 -7.10 -8.18
CA MET A 44 6.11 -6.59 -7.07
C MET A 44 6.75 -5.37 -6.40
N GLU A 45 8.09 -5.31 -6.33
CA GLU A 45 8.83 -4.21 -5.69
C GLU A 45 8.77 -2.90 -6.47
N CYS A 46 8.44 -2.92 -7.75
CA CYS A 46 8.36 -1.73 -8.59
C CYS A 46 7.46 -0.63 -7.96
N GLY A 47 6.26 -1.01 -7.49
CA GLY A 47 5.30 -0.07 -6.90
C GLY A 47 5.72 0.48 -5.53
N PRO A 48 6.02 -0.36 -4.53
CA PRO A 48 6.53 0.08 -3.24
C PRO A 48 7.78 0.93 -3.33
N MET A 49 8.73 0.56 -4.22
CA MET A 49 9.93 1.34 -4.48
C MET A 49 9.59 2.72 -5.03
N ALA A 50 8.75 2.81 -6.06
CA ALA A 50 8.31 4.10 -6.63
C ALA A 50 7.61 4.98 -5.59
N ALA A 51 6.87 4.40 -4.66
CA ALA A 51 6.25 5.12 -3.56
C ALA A 51 7.28 5.62 -2.54
N THR A 52 8.24 4.77 -2.13
CA THR A 52 9.15 5.06 -1.01
C THR A 52 10.27 6.03 -1.39
N VAL A 53 10.88 5.88 -2.58
CA VAL A 53 11.97 6.75 -3.05
C VAL A 53 11.53 8.20 -3.28
N PHE A 54 10.24 8.44 -3.41
CA PHE A 54 9.67 9.76 -3.61
C PHE A 54 9.86 10.68 -2.39
N TYR A 55 9.79 10.14 -1.17
CA TYR A 55 9.75 10.96 0.05
C TYR A 55 11.02 11.79 0.28
N PRO A 56 12.26 11.24 0.17
CA PRO A 56 13.47 12.04 0.27
C PRO A 56 13.62 13.08 -0.85
N ALA A 57 13.04 12.83 -2.04
CA ALA A 57 13.06 13.77 -3.16
C ALA A 57 12.00 14.89 -3.04
N THR A 58 11.11 14.83 -2.05
CA THR A 58 9.99 15.77 -1.91
C THR A 58 10.42 17.23 -1.87
N PRO A 59 11.47 17.65 -1.09
CA PRO A 59 11.88 19.04 -1.05
C PRO A 59 12.37 19.58 -2.39
N GLU A 60 13.15 18.77 -3.12
CA GLU A 60 13.67 19.13 -4.43
C GLU A 60 12.57 19.27 -5.49
N ILE A 61 11.62 18.32 -5.48
CA ILE A 61 10.42 18.33 -6.36
C ILE A 61 9.57 19.57 -6.07
N ALA A 62 9.34 19.89 -4.78
CA ALA A 62 8.60 21.08 -4.37
C ALA A 62 9.25 22.37 -4.87
N ALA A 63 10.57 22.47 -4.75
CA ALA A 63 11.35 23.60 -5.23
C ALA A 63 11.31 23.72 -6.76
N HIS A 64 11.48 22.60 -7.49
CA HIS A 64 11.47 22.58 -8.96
C HIS A 64 10.13 23.07 -9.54
N PHE A 65 9.01 22.53 -9.04
CA PHE A 65 7.68 22.88 -9.50
C PHE A 65 7.09 24.11 -8.80
N ARG A 66 7.78 24.69 -7.81
CA ARG A 66 7.33 25.83 -6.99
C ARG A 66 5.93 25.60 -6.41
N THR A 67 5.71 24.44 -5.80
CA THR A 67 4.40 24.02 -5.30
C THR A 67 4.45 23.59 -3.84
N THR A 68 3.41 23.95 -3.08
CA THR A 68 3.15 23.46 -1.73
C THR A 68 2.36 22.15 -1.75
N GLN A 69 1.88 21.70 -2.93
CA GLN A 69 1.00 20.55 -3.07
C GLN A 69 1.77 19.26 -3.45
N VAL A 70 3.06 19.20 -3.22
CA VAL A 70 3.92 18.07 -3.61
C VAL A 70 3.44 16.73 -3.03
N ALA A 71 2.76 16.73 -1.87
CA ALA A 71 2.18 15.54 -1.25
C ALA A 71 1.21 14.77 -2.17
N TRP A 72 0.59 15.45 -3.16
CA TRP A 72 -0.21 14.79 -4.17
C TRP A 72 0.58 13.76 -4.98
N GLY A 73 1.89 13.97 -5.14
CA GLY A 73 2.77 12.99 -5.79
C GLY A 73 2.79 11.63 -5.06
N ALA A 74 2.70 11.60 -3.73
CA ALA A 74 2.55 10.37 -2.95
C ALA A 74 1.10 9.86 -2.95
N THR A 75 0.14 10.75 -2.70
CA THR A 75 -1.27 10.42 -2.57
C THR A 75 -1.84 9.77 -3.83
N ILE A 76 -1.53 10.30 -5.02
CA ILE A 76 -2.08 9.79 -6.28
C ILE A 76 -1.63 8.34 -6.58
N VAL A 77 -0.41 7.98 -6.20
CA VAL A 77 0.13 6.62 -6.37
C VAL A 77 -0.72 5.60 -5.61
N VAL A 78 -0.94 5.85 -4.32
CA VAL A 78 -1.71 4.93 -3.46
C VAL A 78 -3.21 5.00 -3.74
N LEU A 79 -3.73 6.16 -4.13
CA LEU A 79 -5.12 6.33 -4.55
C LEU A 79 -5.42 5.52 -5.81
N THR A 80 -4.55 5.61 -6.82
CA THR A 80 -4.67 4.81 -8.05
C THR A 80 -4.64 3.32 -7.72
N ALA A 81 -3.69 2.88 -6.89
CA ALA A 81 -3.62 1.50 -6.43
C ALA A 81 -4.90 1.08 -5.70
N ALA A 82 -5.37 1.86 -4.74
CA ALA A 82 -6.57 1.55 -3.95
C ALA A 82 -7.81 1.36 -4.84
N CYS A 83 -8.03 2.27 -5.78
CA CYS A 83 -9.21 2.24 -6.65
C CYS A 83 -9.11 1.14 -7.72
N LEU A 84 -7.91 0.90 -8.27
CA LEU A 84 -7.75 0.02 -9.44
C LEU A 84 -7.31 -1.40 -9.11
N THR A 85 -6.80 -1.70 -7.90
CA THR A 85 -6.37 -3.07 -7.54
C THR A 85 -7.44 -4.13 -7.78
N PRO A 86 -8.72 -3.96 -7.36
CA PRO A 86 -9.73 -4.98 -7.61
C PRO A 86 -10.08 -5.14 -9.10
N LEU A 87 -10.05 -4.06 -9.86
CA LEU A 87 -10.28 -4.08 -11.31
C LEU A 87 -9.14 -4.82 -12.01
N ILE A 88 -7.91 -4.49 -11.69
CA ILE A 88 -6.69 -5.07 -12.27
C ILE A 88 -6.58 -6.57 -11.90
N ALA A 89 -6.96 -6.96 -10.68
CA ALA A 89 -7.02 -8.36 -10.28
C ALA A 89 -8.03 -9.16 -11.13
N LYS A 90 -9.26 -8.63 -11.31
CA LYS A 90 -10.27 -9.24 -12.20
C LYS A 90 -9.79 -9.28 -13.67
N LEU A 91 -9.08 -8.24 -14.12
CA LEU A 91 -8.49 -8.22 -15.46
C LEU A 91 -7.45 -9.36 -15.62
N GLY A 92 -6.60 -9.57 -14.60
CA GLY A 92 -5.63 -10.66 -14.56
C GLY A 92 -6.30 -12.04 -14.66
N ASP A 93 -7.40 -12.24 -13.96
CA ASP A 93 -8.18 -13.47 -14.03
C ASP A 93 -8.83 -13.68 -15.41
N LYS A 94 -9.18 -12.61 -16.14
CA LYS A 94 -9.84 -12.66 -17.45
C LYS A 94 -8.87 -12.86 -18.61
N ILE A 95 -7.85 -11.98 -18.73
CA ILE A 95 -6.95 -11.97 -19.91
C ILE A 95 -5.61 -12.64 -19.66
N GLY A 96 -5.28 -12.91 -18.41
CA GLY A 96 -4.05 -13.56 -17.98
C GLY A 96 -3.23 -12.72 -17.02
N LYS A 97 -2.79 -13.34 -15.95
CA LYS A 97 -2.08 -12.67 -14.83
C LYS A 97 -0.73 -12.10 -15.26
N LYS A 98 0.07 -12.89 -16.04
CA LYS A 98 1.34 -12.42 -16.59
C LYS A 98 1.16 -11.21 -17.50
N LYS A 99 0.18 -11.26 -18.43
CA LYS A 99 -0.09 -10.14 -19.35
C LYS A 99 -0.42 -8.85 -18.60
N VAL A 100 -1.18 -8.97 -17.52
CA VAL A 100 -1.57 -7.80 -16.72
C VAL A 100 -0.40 -7.27 -15.90
N ILE A 101 0.49 -8.11 -15.34
CA ILE A 101 1.73 -7.61 -14.73
C ILE A 101 2.55 -6.82 -15.75
N VAL A 102 2.74 -7.33 -16.97
CA VAL A 102 3.46 -6.60 -18.02
C VAL A 102 2.79 -5.25 -18.32
N LEU A 103 1.45 -5.25 -18.45
CA LEU A 103 0.69 -4.02 -18.74
C LEU A 103 0.89 -2.95 -17.65
N VAL A 104 0.76 -3.31 -16.37
CA VAL A 104 0.92 -2.36 -15.26
C VAL A 104 2.37 -1.88 -15.12
N MET A 105 3.36 -2.73 -15.43
CA MET A 105 4.77 -2.35 -15.45
C MET A 105 5.12 -1.43 -16.64
N VAL A 106 4.52 -1.65 -17.81
CA VAL A 106 4.67 -0.73 -18.97
C VAL A 106 4.04 0.63 -18.63
N ALA A 107 2.89 0.64 -17.96
CA ALA A 107 2.28 1.89 -17.49
C ALA A 107 3.19 2.61 -16.47
N ALA A 108 3.80 1.87 -15.53
CA ALA A 108 4.76 2.44 -14.57
C ALA A 108 6.00 2.98 -15.27
N LEU A 109 6.56 2.27 -16.25
CA LEU A 109 7.67 2.75 -17.09
C LEU A 109 7.32 4.09 -17.76
N ALA A 110 6.14 4.15 -18.41
CA ALA A 110 5.68 5.39 -19.04
C ALA A 110 5.49 6.52 -18.02
N GLY A 111 4.96 6.20 -16.83
CA GLY A 111 4.81 7.13 -15.71
C GLY A 111 6.15 7.68 -15.23
N SER A 112 7.13 6.82 -15.01
CA SER A 112 8.48 7.22 -14.57
C SER A 112 9.18 8.09 -15.61
N VAL A 113 9.11 7.72 -16.90
CA VAL A 113 9.64 8.56 -17.98
C VAL A 113 8.94 9.93 -18.00
N LEU A 114 7.61 9.96 -17.87
CA LEU A 114 6.85 11.22 -17.83
C LEU A 114 7.28 12.08 -16.64
N CYS A 115 7.46 11.50 -15.45
CA CYS A 115 7.93 12.21 -14.26
C CYS A 115 9.35 12.77 -14.42
N ALA A 116 10.23 12.06 -15.14
CA ALA A 116 11.61 12.48 -15.36
C ALA A 116 11.75 13.68 -16.31
N VAL A 117 10.85 13.81 -17.31
CA VAL A 117 11.02 14.78 -18.41
C VAL A 117 10.07 15.97 -18.34
N THR A 118 8.96 15.87 -17.57
CA THR A 118 7.91 16.90 -17.63
C THR A 118 8.27 18.18 -16.86
N PRO A 119 8.03 19.37 -17.43
CA PRO A 119 8.11 20.63 -16.70
C PRO A 119 6.80 20.99 -15.97
N SER A 120 5.72 20.24 -16.18
CA SER A 120 4.40 20.53 -15.63
C SER A 120 4.08 19.66 -14.40
N PHE A 121 3.74 20.27 -13.27
CA PHE A 121 3.32 19.54 -12.07
C PHE A 121 2.09 18.66 -12.31
N GLY A 122 1.11 19.12 -13.12
CA GLY A 122 -0.08 18.31 -13.46
C GLY A 122 0.28 17.04 -14.22
N LEU A 123 1.20 17.11 -15.19
CA LEU A 123 1.71 15.95 -15.93
C LEU A 123 2.57 15.06 -15.03
N PHE A 124 3.33 15.65 -14.10
CA PHE A 124 4.07 14.90 -13.07
C PHE A 124 3.10 14.05 -12.22
N ILE A 125 2.01 14.64 -11.74
CA ILE A 125 0.96 13.91 -10.98
C ILE A 125 0.33 12.80 -11.83
N ALA A 126 0.08 13.04 -13.13
CA ALA A 126 -0.43 12.00 -14.03
C ALA A 126 0.57 10.84 -14.20
N GLY A 127 1.87 11.15 -14.33
CA GLY A 127 2.94 10.14 -14.34
C GLY A 127 3.00 9.34 -13.06
N ARG A 128 2.90 10.00 -11.90
CA ARG A 128 2.81 9.34 -10.59
C ARG A 128 1.59 8.43 -10.49
N GLY A 129 0.43 8.85 -11.03
CA GLY A 129 -0.76 8.00 -11.11
C GLY A 129 -0.53 6.72 -11.93
N LEU A 130 0.19 6.79 -13.05
CA LEU A 130 0.57 5.62 -13.83
C LEU A 130 1.51 4.68 -13.06
N GLU A 131 2.47 5.21 -12.30
CA GLU A 131 3.33 4.41 -11.42
C GLU A 131 2.53 3.67 -10.35
N GLY A 132 1.45 4.28 -9.83
CA GLY A 132 0.56 3.65 -8.85
C GLY A 132 -0.06 2.34 -9.31
N LEU A 133 -0.22 2.12 -10.62
CA LEU A 133 -0.67 0.83 -11.15
C LEU A 133 0.26 -0.32 -10.81
N SER A 134 1.57 -0.08 -10.70
CA SER A 134 2.54 -1.14 -10.39
C SER A 134 2.38 -1.74 -8.98
N ILE A 135 1.79 -1.00 -8.03
CA ILE A 135 1.45 -1.54 -6.70
C ILE A 135 0.51 -2.74 -6.81
N THR A 136 -0.38 -2.73 -7.83
CA THR A 136 -1.32 -3.83 -8.05
C THR A 136 -0.65 -5.15 -8.47
N ALA A 137 0.61 -5.09 -8.96
CA ALA A 137 1.39 -6.27 -9.32
C ALA A 137 1.57 -7.24 -8.14
N ALA A 138 1.60 -6.74 -6.90
CA ALA A 138 1.67 -7.58 -5.71
C ALA A 138 0.49 -8.57 -5.63
N THR A 139 -0.74 -8.10 -5.78
CA THR A 139 -1.95 -8.94 -5.73
C THR A 139 -1.93 -10.02 -6.81
N ILE A 140 -1.47 -9.67 -8.01
CA ILE A 140 -1.38 -10.61 -9.14
C ILE A 140 -0.26 -11.62 -8.92
N SER A 141 0.88 -11.19 -8.36
CA SER A 141 2.03 -12.06 -8.07
C SER A 141 1.68 -13.14 -7.05
N TYR A 142 0.92 -12.81 -6.00
CA TYR A 142 0.37 -13.81 -5.07
C TYR A 142 -0.52 -14.84 -5.80
N GLY A 143 -1.37 -14.38 -6.71
CA GLY A 143 -2.20 -15.25 -7.54
C GLY A 143 -1.38 -16.18 -8.44
N LEU A 144 -0.31 -15.67 -9.10
CA LEU A 144 0.57 -16.45 -9.94
C LEU A 144 1.35 -17.51 -9.17
N ILE A 145 1.86 -17.19 -7.97
CA ILE A 145 2.53 -18.21 -7.12
C ILE A 145 1.58 -19.35 -6.81
N ARG A 146 0.33 -19.07 -6.44
CA ARG A 146 -0.67 -20.08 -6.14
C ARG A 146 -0.98 -20.95 -7.38
N ASP A 147 -1.04 -20.35 -8.56
CA ASP A 147 -1.42 -21.04 -9.79
C ASP A 147 -0.26 -21.83 -10.42
N LEU A 148 0.98 -21.32 -10.33
CA LEU A 148 2.14 -21.87 -11.02
C LEU A 148 3.01 -22.78 -10.16
N MET A 149 3.12 -22.52 -8.84
CA MET A 149 4.05 -23.25 -7.99
C MET A 149 3.52 -24.63 -7.58
N PRO A 150 4.38 -25.66 -7.53
CA PRO A 150 4.04 -26.92 -6.87
C PRO A 150 3.59 -26.66 -5.43
N ARG A 151 2.60 -27.39 -4.92
CA ARG A 151 1.95 -27.13 -3.62
C ARG A 151 2.93 -26.93 -2.46
N LYS A 152 4.03 -27.70 -2.44
CA LYS A 152 5.09 -27.60 -1.41
C LYS A 152 5.87 -26.28 -1.44
N PHE A 153 5.95 -25.59 -2.59
CA PHE A 153 6.67 -24.34 -2.75
C PHE A 153 5.78 -23.09 -2.60
N VAL A 154 4.47 -23.23 -2.56
CA VAL A 154 3.54 -22.11 -2.42
C VAL A 154 3.81 -21.32 -1.11
N PRO A 155 3.91 -21.93 0.09
CA PRO A 155 4.21 -21.19 1.31
C PRO A 155 5.56 -20.47 1.26
N ILE A 156 6.58 -21.09 0.67
CA ILE A 156 7.91 -20.52 0.50
C ILE A 156 7.83 -19.30 -0.44
N GLY A 157 7.13 -19.41 -1.55
CA GLY A 157 6.94 -18.34 -2.50
C GLY A 157 6.20 -17.14 -1.90
N MET A 158 5.15 -17.38 -1.13
CA MET A 158 4.43 -16.34 -0.39
C MET A 158 5.34 -15.62 0.61
N GLY A 159 6.17 -16.38 1.34
CA GLY A 159 7.16 -15.82 2.26
C GLY A 159 8.23 -14.98 1.56
N MET A 160 8.72 -15.44 0.39
CA MET A 160 9.69 -14.68 -0.41
C MET A 160 9.14 -13.34 -0.90
N LEU A 161 7.86 -13.26 -1.30
CA LEU A 161 7.25 -11.96 -1.65
C LEU A 161 7.25 -11.01 -0.44
N GLY A 162 6.91 -11.49 0.75
CA GLY A 162 6.96 -10.69 1.97
C GLY A 162 8.38 -10.23 2.34
N THR A 163 9.39 -11.09 2.15
CA THR A 163 10.80 -10.74 2.38
C THR A 163 11.29 -9.71 1.36
N GLY A 164 10.81 -9.78 0.11
CA GLY A 164 11.08 -8.79 -0.92
C GLY A 164 10.70 -7.39 -0.48
N LEU A 165 9.47 -7.20 0.00
CA LEU A 165 8.99 -5.91 0.53
C LEU A 165 9.93 -5.32 1.58
N GLY A 166 10.49 -6.16 2.45
CA GLY A 166 11.47 -5.72 3.45
C GLY A 166 12.81 -5.29 2.83
N ALA A 167 13.30 -6.03 1.83
CA ALA A 167 14.53 -5.68 1.12
C ALA A 167 14.38 -4.36 0.36
N GLY A 168 13.23 -4.13 -0.28
CA GLY A 168 12.88 -2.86 -0.92
C GLY A 168 12.86 -1.68 0.07
N ALA A 169 12.28 -1.90 1.26
CA ALA A 169 12.24 -0.89 2.31
C ALA A 169 13.65 -0.48 2.82
N ILE A 170 14.62 -1.41 2.79
CA ILE A 170 16.02 -1.11 3.10
C ILE A 170 16.67 -0.35 1.94
N ALA A 171 16.53 -0.84 0.71
CA ALA A 171 17.25 -0.33 -0.45
C ALA A 171 16.75 1.06 -0.90
N ALA A 172 15.44 1.32 -0.81
CA ALA A 172 14.81 2.51 -1.35
C ALA A 172 15.37 3.84 -0.80
N PRO A 173 15.62 4.03 0.51
CA PRO A 173 16.22 5.27 1.01
C PRO A 173 17.66 5.48 0.49
N PHE A 174 18.47 4.42 0.37
CA PHE A 174 19.84 4.54 -0.18
C PHE A 174 19.81 4.87 -1.67
N ILE A 175 18.91 4.25 -2.43
CA ILE A 175 18.71 4.58 -3.85
C ILE A 175 18.27 6.05 -3.97
N ALA A 176 17.28 6.46 -3.19
CA ALA A 176 16.82 7.85 -3.18
C ALA A 176 17.96 8.81 -2.84
N GLY A 177 18.75 8.53 -1.78
CA GLY A 177 19.88 9.34 -1.38
C GLY A 177 20.92 9.47 -2.49
N ALA A 178 21.31 8.36 -3.11
CA ALA A 178 22.32 8.38 -4.18
C ALA A 178 21.89 9.21 -5.41
N PHE A 179 20.59 9.24 -5.72
CA PHE A 179 20.09 10.02 -6.85
C PHE A 179 19.76 11.47 -6.48
N VAL A 180 19.18 11.73 -5.32
CA VAL A 180 18.86 13.10 -4.86
C VAL A 180 20.13 13.88 -4.57
N ASP A 181 21.13 13.28 -3.91
CA ASP A 181 22.42 13.91 -3.63
C ASP A 181 23.33 14.06 -4.88
N GLY A 182 22.98 13.39 -6.00
CA GLY A 182 23.72 13.35 -7.25
C GLY A 182 23.01 14.00 -8.44
N PRO A 183 22.41 13.21 -9.36
CA PRO A 183 21.76 13.73 -10.58
C PRO A 183 20.40 14.41 -10.34
N GLY A 184 19.93 14.45 -9.09
CA GLY A 184 18.66 15.05 -8.70
C GLY A 184 17.44 14.13 -8.87
N TYR A 185 16.23 14.66 -8.54
CA TYR A 185 15.00 13.89 -8.55
C TYR A 185 14.69 13.27 -9.94
N GLN A 186 15.08 13.92 -11.04
CA GLN A 186 14.88 13.35 -12.37
C GLN A 186 15.68 12.06 -12.56
N GLY A 187 16.90 12.00 -12.03
CA GLY A 187 17.74 10.79 -12.04
C GLY A 187 17.05 9.62 -11.35
N LEU A 188 16.32 9.90 -10.27
CA LEU A 188 15.54 8.91 -9.55
C LEU A 188 14.44 8.29 -10.42
N PHE A 189 13.69 9.11 -11.18
CA PHE A 189 12.65 8.62 -12.09
C PHE A 189 13.25 7.88 -13.31
N TRP A 190 14.41 8.31 -13.79
CA TRP A 190 15.15 7.54 -14.80
C TRP A 190 15.61 6.17 -14.28
N PHE A 191 16.02 6.08 -13.02
CA PHE A 191 16.33 4.79 -12.38
C PHE A 191 15.09 3.89 -12.33
N LEU A 192 13.91 4.39 -11.91
CA LEU A 192 12.66 3.62 -11.89
C LEU A 192 12.25 3.16 -13.30
N ALA A 193 12.44 3.99 -14.30
CA ALA A 193 12.23 3.64 -15.71
C ALA A 193 13.18 2.51 -16.16
N ALA A 194 14.47 2.62 -15.86
CA ALA A 194 15.47 1.59 -16.18
C ALA A 194 15.16 0.27 -15.44
N TYR A 195 14.79 0.35 -14.16
CA TYR A 195 14.34 -0.80 -13.37
C TYR A 195 13.16 -1.53 -14.04
N SER A 196 12.13 -0.79 -14.41
CA SER A 196 10.96 -1.35 -15.10
C SER A 196 11.35 -1.95 -16.46
N LEU A 197 12.23 -1.28 -17.21
CA LEU A 197 12.73 -1.73 -18.52
C LEU A 197 13.49 -3.07 -18.41
N VAL A 198 14.20 -3.32 -17.32
CA VAL A 198 14.91 -4.59 -17.06
C VAL A 198 13.93 -5.68 -16.61
N VAL A 199 12.99 -5.35 -15.71
CA VAL A 199 12.09 -6.37 -15.13
C VAL A 199 11.00 -6.80 -16.11
N ILE A 200 10.52 -5.93 -17.01
CA ILE A 200 9.52 -6.30 -18.03
C ILE A 200 9.96 -7.51 -18.89
N PRO A 201 11.14 -7.52 -19.51
CA PRO A 201 11.63 -8.70 -20.24
C PRO A 201 11.75 -9.94 -19.34
N MET A 202 12.21 -9.80 -18.10
CA MET A 202 12.27 -10.93 -17.17
C MET A 202 10.89 -11.54 -16.95
N VAL A 203 9.84 -10.72 -16.74
CA VAL A 203 8.46 -11.20 -16.64
C VAL A 203 8.01 -11.90 -17.92
N ILE A 204 8.32 -11.32 -19.10
CA ILE A 204 7.91 -11.88 -20.40
C ILE A 204 8.56 -13.23 -20.66
N PHE A 205 9.84 -13.40 -20.38
CA PHE A 205 10.58 -14.60 -20.76
C PHE A 205 10.67 -15.67 -19.68
N LEU A 206 10.69 -15.28 -18.39
CA LEU A 206 10.89 -16.24 -17.30
C LEU A 206 9.59 -16.73 -16.68
N ILE A 207 8.51 -15.90 -16.64
CA ILE A 207 7.27 -16.29 -16.01
C ILE A 207 6.34 -16.94 -17.04
N PRO A 208 5.88 -18.19 -16.82
CA PRO A 208 4.83 -18.79 -17.65
C PRO A 208 3.48 -18.13 -17.36
N GLU A 209 2.56 -18.14 -18.32
CA GLU A 209 1.19 -17.65 -18.12
C GLU A 209 0.37 -18.66 -17.31
N SER A 210 -0.48 -18.20 -16.40
CA SER A 210 -1.45 -19.05 -15.70
C SER A 210 -2.55 -19.49 -16.67
N SER A 211 -2.93 -20.78 -16.63
CA SER A 211 -4.07 -21.31 -17.39
C SER A 211 -5.42 -21.00 -16.72
N VAL A 212 -5.40 -20.62 -15.43
CA VAL A 212 -6.62 -20.31 -14.68
C VAL A 212 -7.24 -19.03 -15.22
N ARG A 213 -8.47 -19.15 -15.75
CA ARG A 213 -9.27 -18.03 -16.25
C ARG A 213 -10.62 -18.03 -15.54
N VAL A 214 -11.01 -16.86 -15.05
CA VAL A 214 -12.32 -16.66 -14.45
C VAL A 214 -12.98 -15.47 -15.13
N HIS A 215 -14.12 -15.71 -15.76
CA HIS A 215 -14.90 -14.66 -16.41
C HIS A 215 -15.81 -13.98 -15.37
N ARG A 216 -15.35 -12.85 -14.84
CA ARG A 216 -16.14 -11.98 -13.95
C ARG A 216 -16.47 -10.67 -14.64
N ARG A 217 -17.62 -10.09 -14.30
CA ARG A 217 -18.02 -8.77 -14.81
C ARG A 217 -17.18 -7.68 -14.16
N PHE A 218 -16.81 -6.67 -14.96
CA PHE A 218 -16.12 -5.48 -14.45
C PHE A 218 -17.12 -4.49 -13.89
N ASP A 219 -16.84 -4.00 -12.70
CA ASP A 219 -17.57 -2.91 -12.08
C ASP A 219 -16.84 -1.59 -12.32
N LEU A 220 -16.91 -1.07 -13.55
CA LEU A 220 -16.35 0.24 -13.89
C LEU A 220 -17.06 1.38 -13.16
N GLY A 221 -18.37 1.24 -12.92
CA GLY A 221 -19.15 2.22 -12.17
C GLY A 221 -18.66 2.35 -10.73
N GLY A 222 -18.43 1.23 -10.05
CA GLY A 222 -17.86 1.21 -8.70
C GLY A 222 -16.46 1.84 -8.64
N VAL A 223 -15.58 1.53 -9.60
CA VAL A 223 -14.24 2.15 -9.68
C VAL A 223 -14.31 3.67 -9.82
N LEU A 224 -15.15 4.16 -10.73
CA LEU A 224 -15.30 5.59 -10.97
C LEU A 224 -15.92 6.32 -9.77
N LEU A 225 -16.95 5.74 -9.15
CA LEU A 225 -17.60 6.31 -7.97
C LEU A 225 -16.65 6.33 -6.75
N LEU A 226 -15.89 5.27 -6.54
CA LEU A 226 -14.91 5.20 -5.45
C LEU A 226 -13.77 6.19 -5.68
N GLY A 227 -13.23 6.25 -6.91
CA GLY A 227 -12.19 7.20 -7.27
C GLY A 227 -12.66 8.64 -7.15
N ALA A 228 -13.88 8.95 -7.59
CA ALA A 228 -14.50 10.26 -7.43
C ALA A 228 -14.72 10.60 -5.94
N ALA A 229 -15.24 9.66 -5.14
CA ALA A 229 -15.44 9.87 -3.71
C ALA A 229 -14.12 10.23 -3.00
N ALA A 230 -13.10 9.39 -3.16
CA ALA A 230 -11.81 9.61 -2.53
C ALA A 230 -11.11 10.87 -3.09
N GLY A 231 -11.05 11.02 -4.42
CA GLY A 231 -10.38 12.15 -5.06
C GLY A 231 -11.00 13.49 -4.70
N LEU A 232 -12.34 13.63 -4.78
CA LEU A 232 -13.02 14.89 -4.47
C LEU A 232 -12.88 15.28 -2.99
N ILE A 233 -12.99 14.31 -2.07
CA ILE A 233 -12.78 14.57 -0.64
C ILE A 233 -11.33 15.00 -0.38
N LEU A 234 -10.34 14.30 -0.95
CA LEU A 234 -8.94 14.63 -0.76
C LEU A 234 -8.57 15.99 -1.38
N VAL A 235 -9.13 16.35 -2.54
CA VAL A 235 -8.98 17.68 -3.14
C VAL A 235 -9.54 18.76 -2.23
N ALA A 236 -10.74 18.57 -1.68
CA ALA A 236 -11.35 19.52 -0.76
C ALA A 236 -10.52 19.70 0.53
N LEU A 237 -10.02 18.61 1.09
CA LEU A 237 -9.17 18.66 2.29
C LEU A 237 -7.83 19.34 2.01
N SER A 238 -7.18 19.03 0.89
CA SER A 238 -5.89 19.60 0.51
C SER A 238 -5.93 21.10 0.24
N ASN A 239 -7.04 21.59 -0.34
CA ASN A 239 -7.17 22.99 -0.73
C ASN A 239 -8.10 23.81 0.18
N GLY A 240 -8.76 23.18 1.14
CA GLY A 240 -9.77 23.83 1.98
C GLY A 240 -9.24 25.02 2.79
N ALA A 241 -7.97 24.98 3.20
CA ALA A 241 -7.33 26.10 3.88
C ALA A 241 -7.15 27.32 2.95
N GLU A 242 -6.75 27.10 1.71
CA GLU A 242 -6.54 28.14 0.69
C GLU A 242 -7.87 28.67 0.15
N TRP A 243 -8.79 27.76 -0.16
CA TRP A 243 -10.10 28.13 -0.71
C TRP A 243 -11.04 28.76 0.31
N GLY A 244 -10.82 28.47 1.61
CA GLY A 244 -11.72 28.72 2.73
C GLY A 244 -12.67 27.55 2.98
N TRP A 245 -12.74 27.09 4.22
CA TRP A 245 -13.58 25.94 4.61
C TRP A 245 -15.07 26.16 4.38
N GLY A 246 -15.54 27.42 4.47
CA GLY A 246 -16.92 27.81 4.17
C GLY A 246 -17.17 28.16 2.70
N ALA A 247 -16.17 28.12 1.83
CA ALA A 247 -16.33 28.46 0.42
C ALA A 247 -17.20 27.45 -0.31
N GLY A 248 -18.08 27.92 -1.17
CA GLY A 248 -19.00 27.07 -1.94
C GLY A 248 -18.30 25.96 -2.73
N ARG A 249 -17.09 26.23 -3.26
CA ARG A 249 -16.28 25.20 -3.95
C ARG A 249 -15.81 24.10 -3.01
N THR A 250 -15.33 24.39 -1.80
CA THR A 250 -14.90 23.39 -0.83
C THR A 250 -16.08 22.51 -0.40
N ILE A 251 -17.21 23.13 -0.09
CA ILE A 251 -18.45 22.44 0.27
C ILE A 251 -18.95 21.58 -0.90
N ALA A 252 -18.90 22.09 -2.15
CA ALA A 252 -19.32 21.34 -3.32
C ALA A 252 -18.46 20.08 -3.55
N PHE A 253 -17.12 20.19 -3.43
CA PHE A 253 -16.23 19.04 -3.56
C PHE A 253 -16.48 18.01 -2.47
N LEU A 254 -16.65 18.43 -1.21
CA LEU A 254 -17.01 17.53 -0.10
C LEU A 254 -18.36 16.85 -0.33
N ALA A 255 -19.38 17.61 -0.69
CA ALA A 255 -20.73 17.08 -0.92
C ALA A 255 -20.76 16.09 -2.09
N LEU A 256 -20.10 16.42 -3.22
CA LEU A 256 -20.00 15.54 -4.38
C LEU A 256 -19.20 14.28 -4.05
N GLY A 257 -18.12 14.41 -3.27
CA GLY A 257 -17.32 13.28 -2.82
C GLY A 257 -18.12 12.33 -1.92
N VAL A 258 -18.84 12.88 -0.94
CA VAL A 258 -19.75 12.09 -0.08
C VAL A 258 -20.87 11.46 -0.89
N ALA A 259 -21.51 12.22 -1.79
CA ALA A 259 -22.57 11.70 -2.65
C ALA A 259 -22.06 10.55 -3.54
N SER A 260 -20.84 10.67 -4.11
CA SER A 260 -20.20 9.59 -4.87
C SER A 260 -19.92 8.36 -4.01
N GLY A 261 -19.50 8.53 -2.76
CA GLY A 261 -19.30 7.44 -1.80
C GLY A 261 -20.61 6.72 -1.44
N VAL A 262 -21.68 7.48 -1.22
CA VAL A 262 -23.02 6.91 -0.98
C VAL A 262 -23.53 6.17 -2.21
N ALA A 263 -23.36 6.76 -3.40
CA ALA A 263 -23.70 6.11 -4.67
C ALA A 263 -22.90 4.82 -4.89
N PHE A 264 -21.59 4.83 -4.59
CA PHE A 264 -20.73 3.65 -4.61
C PHE A 264 -21.31 2.52 -3.75
N VAL A 265 -21.61 2.79 -2.47
CA VAL A 265 -22.22 1.79 -1.56
C VAL A 265 -23.57 1.31 -2.10
N GLY A 266 -24.37 2.19 -2.68
CA GLY A 266 -25.66 1.84 -3.30
C GLY A 266 -25.51 0.91 -4.50
N VAL A 267 -24.55 1.16 -5.37
CA VAL A 267 -24.22 0.34 -6.55
C VAL A 267 -23.67 -1.02 -6.12
N GLU A 268 -22.66 -1.05 -5.24
CA GLU A 268 -22.04 -2.27 -4.72
C GLU A 268 -23.06 -3.23 -4.04
N ASN A 269 -24.07 -2.69 -3.37
CA ASN A 269 -25.12 -3.51 -2.75
C ASN A 269 -26.10 -4.14 -3.77
N ARG A 270 -26.12 -3.65 -5.02
CA ARG A 270 -27.04 -4.11 -6.09
C ARG A 270 -26.39 -5.00 -7.13
N ILE A 271 -25.07 -4.92 -7.27
CA ILE A 271 -24.32 -5.69 -8.26
C ILE A 271 -24.15 -7.14 -7.77
N SER A 272 -24.34 -8.10 -8.68
CA SER A 272 -24.19 -9.54 -8.39
C SER A 272 -22.73 -9.94 -8.07
N GLU A 273 -21.75 -9.25 -8.64
CA GLU A 273 -20.31 -9.48 -8.44
C GLU A 273 -19.64 -8.19 -7.97
N PRO A 274 -19.87 -7.76 -6.71
CA PRO A 274 -19.35 -6.51 -6.21
C PRO A 274 -17.81 -6.49 -6.18
N MET A 275 -17.23 -5.30 -6.28
CA MET A 275 -15.81 -5.06 -6.14
C MET A 275 -15.39 -5.23 -4.67
N PHE A 276 -16.24 -4.74 -3.77
CA PHE A 276 -16.11 -4.88 -2.33
C PHE A 276 -17.30 -5.64 -1.74
N GLY A 277 -17.01 -6.63 -0.93
CA GLY A 277 -18.06 -7.36 -0.20
C GLY A 277 -18.66 -6.51 0.92
N MET A 278 -19.57 -5.58 0.60
CA MET A 278 -20.20 -4.72 1.62
C MET A 278 -20.88 -5.53 2.74
N ARG A 279 -21.40 -6.72 2.44
CA ARG A 279 -21.91 -7.66 3.46
C ARG A 279 -20.82 -8.14 4.39
N LEU A 280 -19.59 -8.32 3.87
CA LEU A 280 -18.42 -8.75 4.63
C LEU A 280 -17.96 -7.64 5.58
N LEU A 281 -17.96 -6.38 5.12
CA LEU A 281 -17.60 -5.22 5.95
C LEU A 281 -18.61 -4.98 7.11
N ARG A 282 -19.85 -5.43 6.97
CA ARG A 282 -20.84 -5.37 8.07
C ARG A 282 -20.57 -6.38 9.19
N ARG A 283 -19.75 -7.41 8.96
CA ARG A 283 -19.34 -8.34 10.01
C ARG A 283 -18.37 -7.65 10.96
N PRO A 284 -18.61 -7.65 12.28
CA PRO A 284 -17.77 -6.91 13.25
C PRO A 284 -16.28 -7.27 13.17
N ALA A 285 -15.95 -8.54 12.92
CA ALA A 285 -14.57 -9.01 12.78
C ALA A 285 -13.86 -8.32 11.61
N MET A 286 -14.52 -8.27 10.44
CA MET A 286 -13.93 -7.65 9.25
C MET A 286 -13.89 -6.13 9.36
N ALA A 287 -14.95 -5.50 9.89
CA ALA A 287 -14.99 -4.06 10.11
C ALA A 287 -13.87 -3.60 11.06
N MET A 288 -13.64 -4.33 12.16
CA MET A 288 -12.55 -4.04 13.09
C MET A 288 -11.18 -4.24 12.44
N THR A 289 -10.97 -5.35 11.70
CA THR A 289 -9.72 -5.61 10.98
C THR A 289 -9.44 -4.50 9.97
N PHE A 290 -10.45 -4.07 9.21
CA PHE A 290 -10.36 -2.98 8.25
C PHE A 290 -9.93 -1.67 8.93
N THR A 291 -10.63 -1.28 10.00
CA THR A 291 -10.35 -0.04 10.75
C THR A 291 -8.96 -0.07 11.37
N ILE A 292 -8.57 -1.17 12.01
CA ILE A 292 -7.25 -1.34 12.61
C ILE A 292 -6.16 -1.19 11.54
N THR A 293 -6.32 -1.87 10.40
CA THR A 293 -5.33 -1.84 9.32
C THR A 293 -5.22 -0.46 8.68
N PHE A 294 -6.33 0.24 8.47
CA PHE A 294 -6.35 1.61 7.98
C PHE A 294 -5.57 2.55 8.91
N LEU A 295 -5.88 2.52 10.22
CA LEU A 295 -5.24 3.40 11.22
C LEU A 295 -3.78 3.02 11.49
N ALA A 296 -3.43 1.75 11.37
CA ALA A 296 -2.06 1.26 11.58
C ALA A 296 -1.05 1.79 10.55
N LEU A 297 -1.53 2.30 9.40
CA LEU A 297 -0.68 2.97 8.41
C LEU A 297 -0.36 4.43 8.80
N PHE A 298 -1.10 5.04 9.72
CA PHE A 298 -0.88 6.44 10.13
C PHE A 298 0.54 6.67 10.68
N PRO A 299 1.01 5.94 11.71
CA PRO A 299 2.37 6.13 12.22
C PRO A 299 3.44 5.84 11.16
N VAL A 300 3.22 4.87 10.29
CA VAL A 300 4.15 4.51 9.21
C VAL A 300 4.27 5.64 8.19
N MET A 301 3.16 6.19 7.73
CA MET A 301 3.16 7.27 6.73
C MET A 301 3.65 8.59 7.33
N VAL A 302 3.24 8.91 8.57
CA VAL A 302 3.79 10.07 9.30
C VAL A 302 5.31 9.96 9.40
N PHE A 303 5.83 8.82 9.84
CA PHE A 303 7.27 8.57 9.90
C PHE A 303 7.93 8.77 8.53
N THR A 304 7.43 8.10 7.50
CA THR A 304 7.99 8.11 6.15
C THR A 304 8.03 9.52 5.54
N TYR A 305 7.04 10.36 5.85
CA TYR A 305 6.92 11.71 5.29
C TYR A 305 7.68 12.76 6.13
N VAL A 306 7.61 12.66 7.46
CA VAL A 306 8.16 13.69 8.38
C VAL A 306 9.66 13.50 8.61
N MET A 307 10.15 12.27 8.60
CA MET A 307 11.57 12.01 8.90
C MET A 307 12.55 12.65 7.91
N PRO A 308 12.35 12.58 6.57
CA PRO A 308 13.18 13.33 5.64
C PRO A 308 13.13 14.83 5.93
N GLN A 309 11.93 15.37 6.20
CA GLN A 309 11.73 16.79 6.51
C GLN A 309 12.54 17.23 7.74
N ILE A 310 12.54 16.43 8.81
CA ILE A 310 13.34 16.73 10.01
C ILE A 310 14.84 16.59 9.70
N ALA A 311 15.26 15.55 8.99
CA ALA A 311 16.67 15.27 8.77
C ALA A 311 17.34 16.26 7.79
N GLU A 312 16.66 16.58 6.67
CA GLU A 312 17.23 17.33 5.57
C GLU A 312 17.08 18.85 5.73
N THR A 313 16.10 19.31 6.53
CA THR A 313 15.96 20.77 6.83
C THR A 313 17.26 21.28 7.44
N PRO A 314 17.84 22.39 6.94
CA PRO A 314 19.00 23.02 7.56
C PRO A 314 18.74 23.44 9.01
N ALA A 315 19.80 23.48 9.82
CA ALA A 315 19.71 24.03 11.17
C ALA A 315 19.41 25.54 11.11
N ILE A 316 18.21 25.94 11.50
CA ILE A 316 17.73 27.32 11.48
C ILE A 316 17.51 27.77 12.91
N PRO A 317 18.02 28.94 13.35
CA PRO A 317 17.73 29.47 14.67
C PRO A 317 16.22 29.61 14.93
N GLY A 318 15.74 29.05 16.05
CA GLY A 318 14.33 29.01 16.40
C GLY A 318 13.60 27.71 16.03
N LEU A 319 14.19 26.83 15.24
CA LEU A 319 13.72 25.46 15.05
C LEU A 319 14.45 24.50 16.01
N HIS A 320 13.69 23.54 16.56
CA HIS A 320 14.23 22.48 17.42
C HIS A 320 14.56 21.22 16.63
N TYR A 321 14.44 21.25 15.31
CA TYR A 321 14.75 20.18 14.37
C TYR A 321 15.56 20.73 13.21
N GLY A 322 16.03 19.84 12.33
CA GLY A 322 16.83 20.21 11.18
C GLY A 322 18.32 19.93 11.42
N PHE A 323 18.85 18.91 10.72
CA PHE A 323 20.26 18.50 10.83
C PHE A 323 21.06 18.89 9.60
N GLY A 324 20.39 19.36 8.52
CA GLY A 324 21.03 19.60 7.22
C GLY A 324 21.63 18.32 6.66
N ALA A 325 21.07 17.16 6.99
CA ALA A 325 21.55 15.88 6.52
C ALA A 325 21.31 15.74 5.01
N SER A 326 22.24 15.11 4.28
CA SER A 326 21.97 14.67 2.93
C SER A 326 20.97 13.52 2.92
N ALA A 327 20.31 13.29 1.79
CA ALA A 327 19.38 12.17 1.65
C ALA A 327 20.06 10.80 1.90
N THR A 328 21.33 10.65 1.54
CA THR A 328 22.14 9.47 1.89
C THR A 328 22.33 9.33 3.41
N HIS A 329 22.62 10.43 4.10
CA HIS A 329 22.79 10.40 5.56
C HIS A 329 21.47 10.08 6.27
N TYR A 330 20.33 10.61 5.78
CA TYR A 330 19.00 10.22 6.22
C TYR A 330 18.76 8.70 6.08
N ALA A 331 19.17 8.10 4.95
CA ALA A 331 19.05 6.66 4.75
C ALA A 331 19.82 5.85 5.81
N VAL A 332 21.02 6.31 6.20
CA VAL A 332 21.81 5.68 7.28
C VAL A 332 21.10 5.82 8.63
N ILE A 333 20.54 6.99 8.95
CA ILE A 333 19.78 7.21 10.20
C ILE A 333 18.59 6.24 10.30
N THR A 334 17.92 6.00 9.19
CA THR A 334 16.67 5.20 9.16
C THR A 334 16.88 3.72 8.80
N VAL A 335 18.11 3.27 8.56
CA VAL A 335 18.41 1.88 8.12
C VAL A 335 17.85 0.81 9.08
N GLY A 336 17.83 1.10 10.39
CA GLY A 336 17.27 0.22 11.42
C GLY A 336 15.78 -0.08 11.20
N TYR A 337 15.01 0.88 10.68
CA TYR A 337 13.61 0.67 10.31
C TYR A 337 13.45 -0.46 9.27
N GLY A 338 14.23 -0.43 8.20
CA GLY A 338 14.15 -1.43 7.14
C GLY A 338 14.67 -2.80 7.58
N ILE A 339 15.84 -2.85 8.24
CA ILE A 339 16.45 -4.12 8.71
C ILE A 339 15.52 -4.83 9.69
N LEU A 340 15.07 -4.14 10.74
CA LEU A 340 14.24 -4.79 11.75
C LEU A 340 12.82 -5.03 11.25
N GLY A 341 12.28 -4.18 10.38
CA GLY A 341 11.02 -4.46 9.68
C GLY A 341 11.05 -5.78 8.91
N THR A 342 12.14 -6.02 8.19
CA THR A 342 12.34 -7.27 7.44
C THR A 342 12.49 -8.49 8.36
N LEU A 343 13.29 -8.39 9.42
CA LEU A 343 13.55 -9.49 10.35
C LEU A 343 12.32 -9.85 11.19
N PHE A 344 11.55 -8.85 11.61
CA PHE A 344 10.39 -9.08 12.48
C PHE A 344 9.11 -9.46 11.73
N GLY A 345 9.08 -9.41 10.40
CA GLY A 345 8.01 -9.99 9.59
C GLY A 345 7.84 -11.50 9.83
N PRO A 346 8.85 -12.34 9.54
CA PRO A 346 8.80 -13.78 9.84
C PRO A 346 8.60 -14.11 11.32
N ILE A 347 9.21 -13.35 12.22
CA ILE A 347 9.05 -13.49 13.67
C ILE A 347 7.60 -13.22 14.08
N GLY A 348 7.00 -12.15 13.60
CA GLY A 348 5.58 -11.82 13.80
C GLY A 348 4.65 -12.91 13.25
N GLY A 349 4.96 -13.47 12.07
CA GLY A 349 4.26 -14.60 11.48
C GLY A 349 4.32 -15.86 12.34
N TYR A 350 5.49 -16.16 12.89
CA TYR A 350 5.68 -17.28 13.84
C TYR A 350 4.82 -17.10 15.09
N PHE A 351 4.81 -15.91 15.69
CA PHE A 351 3.95 -15.64 16.84
C PHE A 351 2.46 -15.66 16.48
N ALA A 352 2.07 -15.18 15.29
CA ALA A 352 0.70 -15.28 14.81
C ALA A 352 0.23 -16.73 14.69
N SER A 353 1.11 -17.65 14.23
CA SER A 353 0.79 -19.08 14.11
C SER A 353 0.65 -19.80 15.45
N ARG A 354 1.20 -19.25 16.54
CA ARG A 354 1.13 -19.86 17.87
C ARG A 354 0.17 -19.19 18.83
N LEU A 355 0.17 -17.87 18.87
CA LEU A 355 -0.59 -17.05 19.83
C LEU A 355 -1.81 -16.37 19.21
N GLY A 356 -1.99 -16.54 17.88
CA GLY A 356 -3.00 -15.82 17.12
C GLY A 356 -2.52 -14.45 16.61
N PRO A 357 -3.06 -13.95 15.49
CA PRO A 357 -2.59 -12.74 14.83
C PRO A 357 -2.87 -11.45 15.61
N ARG A 358 -3.77 -11.49 16.60
CA ARG A 358 -4.06 -10.36 17.48
C ARG A 358 -2.83 -9.95 18.32
N MET A 359 -2.06 -10.88 18.83
CA MET A 359 -0.89 -10.58 19.68
C MET A 359 0.21 -9.82 18.93
N PRO A 360 0.72 -10.26 17.77
CA PRO A 360 1.70 -9.48 17.03
C PRO A 360 1.15 -8.12 16.57
N MET A 361 -0.17 -7.99 16.32
CA MET A 361 -0.78 -6.68 16.04
C MET A 361 -0.76 -5.74 17.24
N ILE A 362 -1.04 -6.24 18.46
CA ILE A 362 -0.91 -5.45 19.71
C ILE A 362 0.53 -4.96 19.89
N VAL A 363 1.51 -5.86 19.72
CA VAL A 363 2.94 -5.51 19.83
C VAL A 363 3.32 -4.45 18.79
N ALA A 364 2.88 -4.63 17.54
CA ALA A 364 3.13 -3.70 16.46
C ALA A 364 2.64 -2.27 16.79
N LEU A 365 1.39 -2.15 17.23
CA LEU A 365 0.77 -0.86 17.53
C LEU A 365 1.29 -0.24 18.82
N ALA A 366 1.64 -1.04 19.82
CA ALA A 366 2.30 -0.55 21.03
C ALA A 366 3.70 0.03 20.73
N LEU A 367 4.50 -0.66 19.90
CA LEU A 367 5.79 -0.16 19.46
C LEU A 367 5.66 1.09 18.58
N ALA A 368 4.66 1.14 17.68
CA ALA A 368 4.37 2.34 16.89
C ALA A 368 3.98 3.52 17.78
N LEU A 369 3.15 3.29 18.80
CA LEU A 369 2.77 4.32 19.78
C LEU A 369 3.98 4.82 20.56
N ILE A 370 4.85 3.92 21.03
CA ILE A 370 6.09 4.28 21.75
C ILE A 370 7.00 5.10 20.83
N ALA A 371 7.19 4.67 19.59
CA ALA A 371 8.04 5.38 18.62
C ALA A 371 7.51 6.78 18.31
N MET A 372 6.22 6.91 18.02
CA MET A 372 5.61 8.21 17.72
C MET A 372 5.59 9.14 18.93
N ALA A 373 5.20 8.65 20.11
CA ALA A 373 5.23 9.45 21.35
C ALA A 373 6.66 9.86 21.72
N GLY A 374 7.64 8.97 21.53
CA GLY A 374 9.05 9.29 21.73
C GLY A 374 9.54 10.36 20.78
N LEU A 375 9.14 10.34 19.51
CA LEU A 375 9.48 11.37 18.53
C LEU A 375 8.83 12.73 18.83
N VAL A 376 7.63 12.78 19.43
CA VAL A 376 7.05 14.06 19.90
C VAL A 376 7.97 14.70 20.95
N LEU A 377 8.51 13.88 21.86
CA LEU A 377 9.31 14.37 23.00
C LEU A 377 10.79 14.59 22.63
N TRP A 378 11.35 13.74 21.77
CA TRP A 378 12.79 13.69 21.46
C TRP A 378 13.01 13.48 19.96
N HIS A 379 13.25 14.56 19.23
CA HIS A 379 13.56 14.54 17.79
C HIS A 379 14.66 15.54 17.40
N SER A 380 15.40 16.05 18.38
CA SER A 380 16.44 17.07 18.18
C SER A 380 17.82 16.52 17.84
N GLN A 381 18.02 15.20 17.87
CA GLN A 381 19.30 14.55 17.61
C GLN A 381 19.13 13.37 16.65
N PRO A 382 20.09 13.11 15.71
CA PRO A 382 20.00 12.02 14.75
C PRO A 382 19.86 10.63 15.39
N TRP A 383 20.54 10.37 16.51
CA TRP A 383 20.44 9.08 17.21
C TRP A 383 19.06 8.80 17.80
N GLN A 384 18.33 9.85 18.20
CA GLN A 384 16.94 9.72 18.69
C GLN A 384 16.03 9.26 17.56
N MET A 385 16.19 9.87 16.38
CA MET A 385 15.47 9.45 15.17
C MET A 385 15.81 7.99 14.81
N ALA A 386 17.09 7.62 14.83
CA ALA A 386 17.52 6.25 14.55
C ALA A 386 16.92 5.23 15.52
N LEU A 387 16.84 5.57 16.82
CA LEU A 387 16.23 4.74 17.85
C LEU A 387 14.75 4.51 17.55
N PHE A 388 13.98 5.58 17.36
CA PHE A 388 12.54 5.47 17.13
C PHE A 388 12.19 4.90 15.75
N ALA A 389 13.02 5.15 14.73
CA ALA A 389 12.96 4.45 13.45
C ALA A 389 13.07 2.94 13.64
N THR A 390 14.05 2.50 14.41
CA THR A 390 14.31 1.09 14.69
C THR A 390 13.14 0.44 15.45
N VAL A 391 12.61 1.11 16.48
CA VAL A 391 11.43 0.65 17.24
C VAL A 391 10.19 0.53 16.34
N LEU A 392 9.95 1.53 15.50
CA LEU A 392 8.83 1.50 14.54
C LEU A 392 9.01 0.37 13.51
N GLY A 393 10.25 0.12 13.06
CA GLY A 393 10.55 -0.97 12.13
C GLY A 393 10.14 -2.34 12.66
N ILE A 394 10.44 -2.64 13.93
CA ILE A 394 9.98 -3.86 14.60
C ILE A 394 8.46 -3.97 14.55
N GLY A 395 7.76 -2.88 14.91
CA GLY A 395 6.30 -2.80 14.87
C GLY A 395 5.75 -3.03 13.45
N TYR A 396 6.36 -2.41 12.45
CA TYR A 396 5.98 -2.53 11.05
C TYR A 396 6.07 -3.98 10.54
N GLY A 397 7.17 -4.69 10.83
CA GLY A 397 7.31 -6.10 10.48
C GLY A 397 6.22 -6.96 11.10
N CYS A 398 5.94 -6.80 12.40
CA CYS A 398 4.87 -7.51 13.09
C CYS A 398 3.47 -7.21 12.50
N GLN A 399 3.20 -5.95 12.12
CA GLN A 399 1.95 -5.51 11.52
C GLN A 399 1.71 -6.18 10.16
N PHE A 400 2.74 -6.21 9.30
CA PHE A 400 2.64 -6.83 7.97
C PHE A 400 2.36 -8.34 8.04
N ALA A 401 2.87 -9.02 9.06
CA ALA A 401 2.56 -10.42 9.30
C ALA A 401 1.15 -10.61 9.91
N ALA A 402 0.73 -9.72 10.81
CA ALA A 402 -0.53 -9.87 11.54
C ALA A 402 -1.76 -9.55 10.68
N ALA A 403 -1.72 -8.48 9.88
CA ALA A 403 -2.89 -7.98 9.16
C ALA A 403 -3.53 -9.00 8.19
N PRO A 404 -2.79 -9.70 7.31
CA PRO A 404 -3.36 -10.74 6.45
C PRO A 404 -3.97 -11.90 7.24
N ASN A 405 -3.32 -12.30 8.34
CA ASN A 405 -3.81 -13.39 9.17
C ASN A 405 -5.11 -13.03 9.92
N LEU A 406 -5.29 -11.77 10.32
CA LEU A 406 -6.56 -11.28 10.87
C LEU A 406 -7.69 -11.37 9.85
N VAL A 407 -7.42 -11.07 8.58
CA VAL A 407 -8.42 -11.24 7.51
C VAL A 407 -8.77 -12.71 7.32
N VAL A 408 -7.78 -13.60 7.26
CA VAL A 408 -8.01 -15.06 7.10
C VAL A 408 -8.93 -15.62 8.20
N GLU A 409 -8.83 -15.10 9.43
CA GLU A 409 -9.72 -15.51 10.52
C GLU A 409 -11.10 -14.82 10.50
N ALA A 410 -11.22 -13.68 9.84
CA ALA A 410 -12.46 -12.90 9.78
C ALA A 410 -13.44 -13.36 8.68
N VAL A 411 -12.96 -14.15 7.70
CA VAL A 411 -13.72 -14.52 6.49
C VAL A 411 -13.68 -16.04 6.22
N SER A 412 -14.68 -16.55 5.48
CA SER A 412 -14.66 -17.95 5.01
C SER A 412 -13.62 -18.17 3.90
N ALA A 413 -13.28 -19.42 3.61
CA ALA A 413 -12.31 -19.77 2.57
C ALA A 413 -12.72 -19.24 1.18
N GLU A 414 -14.02 -19.23 0.87
CA GLU A 414 -14.57 -18.70 -0.38
C GLU A 414 -14.48 -17.18 -0.48
N GLU A 415 -14.49 -16.48 0.67
CA GLU A 415 -14.47 -15.02 0.77
C GLU A 415 -13.06 -14.43 0.92
N GLN A 416 -12.01 -15.26 1.04
CA GLN A 416 -10.63 -14.80 1.30
C GLN A 416 -10.11 -13.82 0.26
N SER A 417 -10.43 -14.02 -1.02
CA SER A 417 -10.03 -13.08 -2.09
C SER A 417 -10.64 -11.70 -1.90
N ALA A 418 -11.93 -11.64 -1.52
CA ALA A 418 -12.61 -10.38 -1.22
C ALA A 418 -12.03 -9.73 0.05
N GLY A 419 -11.77 -10.51 1.09
CA GLY A 419 -11.13 -10.04 2.32
C GLY A 419 -9.74 -9.45 2.07
N ALA A 420 -8.90 -10.11 1.27
CA ALA A 420 -7.58 -9.63 0.88
C ALA A 420 -7.65 -8.31 0.08
N SER A 421 -8.62 -8.17 -0.82
CA SER A 421 -8.84 -6.91 -1.56
C SER A 421 -9.25 -5.77 -0.64
N MET A 422 -10.10 -6.04 0.37
CA MET A 422 -10.51 -5.06 1.37
C MET A 422 -9.34 -4.67 2.27
N LEU A 423 -8.45 -5.61 2.63
CA LEU A 423 -7.22 -5.32 3.37
C LEU A 423 -6.32 -4.37 2.58
N ALA A 424 -6.04 -4.69 1.32
CA ALA A 424 -5.23 -3.86 0.45
C ALA A 424 -5.82 -2.45 0.28
N PHE A 425 -7.15 -2.37 0.13
CA PHE A 425 -7.84 -1.09 0.06
C PHE A 425 -7.69 -0.27 1.36
N ALA A 426 -7.87 -0.89 2.54
CA ALA A 426 -7.69 -0.22 3.83
C ALA A 426 -6.26 0.32 3.98
N GLN A 427 -5.25 -0.47 3.61
CA GLN A 427 -3.85 -0.07 3.63
C GLN A 427 -3.60 1.12 2.68
N ASN A 428 -4.01 1.02 1.43
CA ASN A 428 -3.82 2.09 0.46
C ASN A 428 -4.56 3.37 0.84
N MET A 429 -5.78 3.27 1.39
CA MET A 429 -6.52 4.43 1.89
C MET A 429 -5.80 5.09 3.07
N GLY A 430 -5.31 4.31 4.05
CA GLY A 430 -4.51 4.83 5.15
C GLY A 430 -3.27 5.56 4.65
N ALA A 431 -2.55 4.94 3.70
CA ALA A 431 -1.37 5.54 3.09
C ALA A 431 -1.67 6.81 2.27
N GLY A 432 -2.84 6.89 1.62
CA GLY A 432 -3.21 8.04 0.78
C GLY A 432 -3.76 9.24 1.57
N VAL A 433 -4.46 8.99 2.67
CA VAL A 433 -5.07 10.05 3.49
C VAL A 433 -4.01 10.82 4.30
N VAL A 434 -3.03 10.12 4.86
CA VAL A 434 -2.05 10.74 5.79
C VAL A 434 -1.24 11.87 5.15
N PRO A 435 -0.66 11.76 3.93
CA PRO A 435 0.06 12.87 3.31
C PRO A 435 -0.79 14.14 3.15
N VAL A 436 -2.09 13.99 2.87
CA VAL A 436 -3.01 15.14 2.76
C VAL A 436 -3.23 15.80 4.12
N LEU A 437 -3.39 15.01 5.19
CA LEU A 437 -3.49 15.54 6.55
C LEU A 437 -2.20 16.26 6.97
N ILE A 438 -1.03 15.73 6.61
CA ILE A 438 0.27 16.37 6.86
C ILE A 438 0.34 17.72 6.16
N THR A 439 0.00 17.78 4.88
CA THR A 439 0.00 19.02 4.11
C THR A 439 -0.95 20.06 4.71
N LEU A 440 -2.14 19.62 5.16
CA LEU A 440 -3.11 20.50 5.82
C LEU A 440 -2.53 21.14 7.09
N VAL A 441 -1.85 20.33 7.92
CA VAL A 441 -1.23 20.84 9.16
C VAL A 441 -0.05 21.74 8.83
N TYR A 442 0.80 21.38 7.89
CA TYR A 442 1.98 22.19 7.52
C TYR A 442 1.60 23.54 6.94
N ASN A 443 0.59 23.62 6.07
CA ASN A 443 0.13 24.88 5.50
C ASN A 443 -0.44 25.87 6.53
N GLN A 444 -0.91 25.37 7.68
CA GLN A 444 -1.39 26.20 8.78
C GLN A 444 -0.30 26.56 9.81
N ASN A 445 0.84 25.88 9.78
CA ASN A 445 1.92 26.00 10.76
C ASN A 445 3.26 26.28 10.08
N VAL A 446 3.31 27.28 9.20
CA VAL A 446 4.52 27.70 8.49
C VAL A 446 5.40 28.54 9.45
N PHE A 447 6.69 28.21 9.55
CA PHE A 447 7.71 29.00 10.24
C PHE A 447 8.33 30.03 9.31
N LEU A 448 8.76 29.57 8.12
CA LEU A 448 9.43 30.39 7.11
C LEU A 448 9.06 29.87 5.73
N THR A 449 8.86 30.78 4.77
CA THR A 449 8.79 30.42 3.36
C THR A 449 10.04 30.96 2.67
N ASP A 450 10.83 30.10 2.02
CA ASP A 450 11.98 30.52 1.26
C ASP A 450 11.54 31.39 0.06
N PRO A 451 11.96 32.66 0.00
CA PRO A 451 11.53 33.57 -1.07
C PRO A 451 11.99 33.13 -2.47
N LYS A 452 13.06 32.32 -2.55
CA LYS A 452 13.66 31.88 -3.81
C LYS A 452 12.97 30.65 -4.40
N THR A 453 12.65 29.69 -3.52
CA THR A 453 12.08 28.40 -3.94
C THR A 453 10.57 28.31 -3.71
N GLY A 454 9.99 29.18 -2.86
CA GLY A 454 8.60 29.11 -2.45
C GLY A 454 8.29 27.94 -1.50
N VAL A 455 9.31 27.21 -1.07
CA VAL A 455 9.16 26.07 -0.15
C VAL A 455 8.91 26.58 1.27
N SER A 456 7.84 26.11 1.90
CA SER A 456 7.50 26.43 3.27
C SER A 456 8.10 25.43 4.24
N ILE A 457 8.81 25.94 5.25
CA ILE A 457 9.39 25.17 6.34
C ILE A 457 8.39 25.18 7.49
N PRO A 458 7.93 24.01 7.97
CA PRO A 458 6.97 23.94 9.08
C PRO A 458 7.56 24.47 10.39
N SER A 459 6.71 24.96 11.28
CA SER A 459 7.10 25.32 12.64
C SER A 459 7.33 24.06 13.50
N ASN A 460 7.99 24.21 14.66
CA ASN A 460 8.13 23.12 15.63
C ASN A 460 6.77 22.53 16.00
N HIS A 461 5.78 23.40 16.26
CA HIS A 461 4.42 22.99 16.56
C HIS A 461 3.76 22.20 15.40
N GLY A 462 4.03 22.60 14.14
CA GLY A 462 3.55 21.87 12.97
C GLY A 462 4.11 20.44 12.87
N ILE A 463 5.40 20.26 13.15
CA ILE A 463 6.04 18.93 13.21
C ILE A 463 5.42 18.09 14.34
N GLU A 464 5.27 18.65 15.54
CA GLU A 464 4.68 17.96 16.69
C GLU A 464 3.23 17.52 16.43
N LEU A 465 2.41 18.39 15.83
CA LEU A 465 1.02 18.07 15.47
C LEU A 465 0.96 16.91 14.46
N VAL A 466 1.84 16.91 13.46
CA VAL A 466 1.87 15.84 12.48
C VAL A 466 2.31 14.51 13.10
N ILE A 467 3.34 14.51 13.96
CA ILE A 467 3.72 13.30 14.71
C ILE A 467 2.55 12.87 15.62
N GLY A 468 1.81 13.84 16.19
CA GLY A 468 0.58 13.60 16.96
C GLY A 468 -0.51 12.84 16.19
N ILE A 469 -0.62 13.02 14.87
CA ILE A 469 -1.50 12.21 14.01
C ILE A 469 -1.09 10.74 14.06
N GLY A 470 0.21 10.45 14.03
CA GLY A 470 0.75 9.09 14.16
C GLY A 470 0.49 8.50 15.54
N VAL A 471 0.63 9.30 16.61
CA VAL A 471 0.29 8.90 17.99
C VAL A 471 -1.18 8.54 18.09
N LEU A 472 -2.08 9.41 17.62
CA LEU A 472 -3.53 9.18 17.68
C LEU A 472 -3.94 7.95 16.87
N GLY A 473 -3.40 7.79 15.65
CA GLY A 473 -3.65 6.61 14.81
C GLY A 473 -3.23 5.32 15.50
N SER A 474 -2.04 5.29 16.10
CA SER A 474 -1.52 4.14 16.86
C SER A 474 -2.38 3.83 18.10
N LEU A 475 -2.75 4.86 18.86
CA LEU A 475 -3.54 4.72 20.08
C LEU A 475 -4.94 4.16 19.80
N VAL A 476 -5.62 4.74 18.80
CA VAL A 476 -6.97 4.30 18.42
C VAL A 476 -6.94 2.89 17.81
N ALA A 477 -5.98 2.59 16.94
CA ALA A 477 -5.80 1.25 16.39
C ALA A 477 -5.50 0.22 17.49
N LEU A 478 -4.66 0.55 18.47
CA LEU A 478 -4.34 -0.30 19.62
C LEU A 478 -5.60 -0.54 20.47
N ALA A 479 -6.38 0.49 20.76
CA ALA A 479 -7.63 0.38 21.51
C ALA A 479 -8.61 -0.58 20.79
N PHE A 480 -8.83 -0.41 19.48
CA PHE A 480 -9.66 -1.34 18.69
C PHE A 480 -9.12 -2.77 18.72
N THR A 481 -7.78 -2.95 18.65
CA THR A 481 -7.16 -4.27 18.70
C THR A 481 -7.32 -4.92 20.09
N LEU A 482 -7.27 -4.15 21.16
CA LEU A 482 -7.51 -4.63 22.52
C LEU A 482 -8.97 -5.02 22.76
N LEU A 483 -9.91 -4.32 22.13
CA LEU A 483 -11.34 -4.63 22.19
C LEU A 483 -11.74 -5.79 21.27
N MET A 484 -10.93 -6.11 20.27
CA MET A 484 -11.20 -7.15 19.28
C MET A 484 -11.30 -8.54 19.92
N LYS A 485 -12.36 -9.28 19.59
CA LYS A 485 -12.62 -10.63 20.12
C LYS A 485 -12.01 -11.75 19.27
N HIS A 486 -11.87 -11.53 17.94
CA HIS A 486 -11.25 -12.49 17.01
C HIS A 486 -9.72 -12.33 16.97
N GLY A 487 -9.02 -13.25 16.31
CA GLY A 487 -7.55 -13.23 16.21
C GLY A 487 -6.83 -13.73 17.47
N ARG A 488 -7.53 -14.38 18.39
CA ARG A 488 -6.97 -14.91 19.65
C ARG A 488 -6.48 -16.36 19.57
N GLN A 489 -6.90 -17.09 18.54
CA GLN A 489 -6.50 -18.48 18.33
C GLN A 489 -5.32 -18.56 17.38
N ALA A 490 -4.53 -19.63 17.50
CA ALA A 490 -3.43 -19.91 16.58
C ALA A 490 -3.92 -19.87 15.12
N ALA A 491 -3.24 -19.11 14.27
CA ALA A 491 -3.61 -18.99 12.87
C ALA A 491 -3.46 -20.34 12.15
N SER A 492 -4.58 -20.94 11.75
CA SER A 492 -4.63 -22.28 11.14
C SER A 492 -4.58 -22.27 9.60
N GLY A 493 -4.20 -21.16 8.98
CA GLY A 493 -4.09 -21.04 7.52
C GLY A 493 -5.40 -21.25 6.75
N GLY A 494 -6.56 -21.02 7.37
CA GLY A 494 -7.87 -21.19 6.74
C GLY A 494 -8.39 -22.62 6.68
N ALA A 495 -7.77 -23.57 7.39
CA ALA A 495 -8.13 -25.00 7.38
C ALA A 495 -9.05 -25.41 8.55
N ARG A 496 -10.17 -24.73 8.76
CA ARG A 496 -11.22 -25.23 9.66
C ARG A 496 -12.62 -24.99 9.06
N PRO A 497 -13.19 -26.01 8.37
CA PRO A 497 -14.59 -25.95 7.91
C PRO A 497 -15.61 -25.97 9.05
N ASP A 498 -15.29 -26.54 10.23
CA ASP A 498 -16.29 -27.09 11.14
C ASP A 498 -16.70 -26.20 12.32
N LYS A 499 -16.13 -25.01 12.48
CA LYS A 499 -16.47 -24.13 13.63
C LYS A 499 -17.20 -22.83 13.31
N VAL A 500 -17.45 -22.52 12.04
CA VAL A 500 -18.17 -21.28 11.63
C VAL A 500 -19.69 -21.45 11.72
N LEU A 501 -20.21 -22.67 11.84
CA LEU A 501 -21.65 -22.97 11.85
C LEU A 501 -22.28 -23.06 13.26
N LEU A 502 -21.53 -22.89 14.34
CA LEU A 502 -22.04 -22.98 15.70
C LEU A 502 -21.79 -21.70 16.52
N GLY A 503 -22.04 -20.55 15.95
CA GLY A 503 -22.00 -19.26 16.64
C GLY A 503 -23.41 -18.68 16.72
N HIS A 504 -24.14 -19.03 17.78
CA HIS A 504 -25.34 -18.31 18.26
C HIS A 504 -24.97 -16.94 18.82
#